data_eedd8b83ba90f86aa2d95a77846a264a
#
_entry.id   eedd8b83ba90f86aa2d95a77846a264a
#
_cell.length_a   1.000
_cell.length_b   1.000
_cell.length_c   1.000
_cell.angle_alpha   90.00
_cell.angle_beta   90.00
_cell.angle_gamma   90.00
#
_symmetry.space_group_name_H-M   'P 1'
#
loop_
_entity.id
_entity.type
_entity.pdbx_description
1 polymer ?
#
loop_
_entity_poly.entity_id
_entity_poly.type
_entity_poly.pdbx_seq_one_letter_code
_entity_poly.pdbx_strand_id
1 'polypeptide(L)'
;KFNTTLQGYLDFLREQVVIDEMVFCNGSKNNFRNQITPTYKANRTSKRPDILGGLHNLVKFNYDSIWGDGVETDDVVATLWAEEVAKNGVDSVIIMSIDKDYKQFPCWFYDYNYKKRELVKISEEEALNNFYSQMIVGDTADNIKVCKGYGKAYALKLFKDSKSEFSLISKTYRLYKQVYG
;
A
#
# COMPACT_ATOMS: atom_id res chain seq x y z
N LYS A 1 -2.80 12.26 -23.11
CA LYS A 1 -1.85 12.41 -21.97
C LYS A 1 -1.78 11.17 -21.09
N PHE A 2 -2.90 10.58 -20.61
CA PHE A 2 -2.86 9.39 -19.73
C PHE A 2 -2.02 8.26 -20.35
N ASN A 3 -2.37 7.81 -21.55
CA ASN A 3 -1.66 6.72 -22.23
C ASN A 3 -0.17 7.05 -22.47
N THR A 4 0.15 8.28 -22.81
CA THR A 4 1.54 8.73 -23.01
C THR A 4 2.33 8.68 -21.70
N THR A 5 1.73 9.09 -20.60
CA THR A 5 2.37 9.05 -19.28
C THR A 5 2.55 7.62 -18.78
N LEU A 6 1.51 6.80 -18.92
CA LEU A 6 1.57 5.37 -18.58
C LEU A 6 2.66 4.66 -19.39
N GLN A 7 2.70 4.89 -20.71
CA GLN A 7 3.72 4.29 -21.57
C GLN A 7 5.13 4.66 -21.12
N GLY A 8 5.38 5.93 -20.77
CA GLY A 8 6.69 6.35 -20.25
C GLY A 8 7.09 5.69 -18.93
N TYR A 9 6.14 5.29 -18.08
CA TYR A 9 6.43 4.50 -16.89
C TYR A 9 6.73 3.04 -17.23
N LEU A 10 5.98 2.45 -18.16
CA LEU A 10 6.19 1.08 -18.60
C LEU A 10 7.51 0.93 -19.35
N ASP A 11 7.88 1.90 -20.18
CA ASP A 11 9.17 1.89 -20.89
C ASP A 11 10.34 1.91 -19.90
N PHE A 12 10.26 2.76 -18.88
CA PHE A 12 11.25 2.79 -17.79
C PHE A 12 11.38 1.43 -17.06
N LEU A 13 10.26 0.77 -16.78
CA LEU A 13 10.27 -0.53 -16.13
C LEU A 13 10.83 -1.62 -17.06
N ARG A 14 10.45 -1.62 -18.34
CA ARG A 14 10.89 -2.60 -19.35
C ARG A 14 12.38 -2.54 -19.65
N GLU A 15 13.03 -1.42 -19.40
CA GLU A 15 14.50 -1.31 -19.44
C GLU A 15 15.18 -2.10 -18.32
N GLN A 16 14.48 -2.44 -17.25
CA GLN A 16 15.05 -3.06 -16.06
C GLN A 16 14.56 -4.49 -15.84
N VAL A 17 13.31 -4.79 -16.22
CA VAL A 17 12.64 -6.07 -15.98
C VAL A 17 11.73 -6.47 -17.14
N VAL A 18 11.47 -7.76 -17.25
CA VAL A 18 10.45 -8.29 -18.17
C VAL A 18 9.10 -8.15 -17.49
N ILE A 19 8.11 -7.59 -18.19
CA ILE A 19 6.73 -7.45 -17.74
C ILE A 19 5.86 -8.31 -18.66
N ASP A 20 5.30 -9.38 -18.10
CA ASP A 20 4.43 -10.30 -18.83
C ASP A 20 2.98 -9.78 -18.82
N GLU A 21 2.51 -9.26 -17.70
CA GLU A 21 1.14 -8.81 -17.50
C GLU A 21 1.09 -7.53 -16.68
N MET A 22 0.08 -6.70 -16.93
CA MET A 22 -0.22 -5.50 -16.15
C MET A 22 -1.72 -5.43 -15.86
N VAL A 23 -2.06 -5.33 -14.57
CA VAL A 23 -3.45 -5.25 -14.11
C VAL A 23 -3.68 -3.98 -13.32
N PHE A 24 -4.74 -3.23 -13.65
CA PHE A 24 -5.18 -2.10 -12.87
C PHE A 24 -6.10 -2.54 -11.74
N CYS A 25 -5.78 -2.14 -10.51
CA CYS A 25 -6.59 -2.42 -9.34
C CYS A 25 -7.41 -1.20 -8.94
N ASN A 26 -8.69 -1.41 -8.69
CA ASN A 26 -9.60 -0.37 -8.19
C ASN A 26 -10.50 -0.93 -7.10
N GLY A 27 -10.76 -0.11 -6.09
CA GLY A 27 -11.71 -0.41 -5.02
C GLY A 27 -12.99 0.39 -5.13
N SER A 28 -13.96 0.11 -4.28
CA SER A 28 -15.20 0.86 -4.21
C SER A 28 -15.09 2.06 -3.27
N LYS A 29 -15.94 3.07 -3.52
CA LYS A 29 -16.03 4.26 -2.66
C LYS A 29 -16.56 3.90 -1.27
N ASN A 30 -17.58 3.03 -1.24
CA ASN A 30 -18.19 2.53 -0.02
C ASN A 30 -17.56 1.18 0.29
N ASN A 31 -16.73 1.15 1.32
CA ASN A 31 -16.06 -0.06 1.76
C ASN A 31 -16.44 -0.41 3.20
N PHE A 32 -16.16 -1.63 3.60
CA PHE A 32 -16.54 -2.15 4.92
C PHE A 32 -15.94 -1.35 6.09
N ARG A 33 -14.79 -0.66 5.90
CA ARG A 33 -14.16 0.14 6.96
C ARG A 33 -15.03 1.29 7.42
N ASN A 34 -15.82 1.88 6.52
CA ASN A 34 -16.77 2.95 6.87
C ASN A 34 -17.90 2.45 7.79
N GLN A 35 -18.24 1.16 7.71
CA GLN A 35 -19.25 0.53 8.57
C GLN A 35 -18.68 0.23 9.96
N ILE A 36 -17.42 -0.21 10.03
CA ILE A 36 -16.75 -0.58 11.29
C ILE A 36 -16.29 0.67 12.05
N THR A 37 -15.76 1.67 11.33
CA THR A 37 -15.17 2.87 11.93
C THR A 37 -15.70 4.11 11.22
N PRO A 38 -16.78 4.74 11.75
CA PRO A 38 -17.41 5.92 11.11
C PRO A 38 -16.46 7.13 10.94
N THR A 39 -15.39 7.20 11.74
CA THR A 39 -14.37 8.25 11.65
C THR A 39 -13.29 7.97 10.61
N TYR A 40 -13.28 6.79 9.99
CA TYR A 40 -12.32 6.41 8.96
C TYR A 40 -12.40 7.37 7.77
N LYS A 41 -11.26 7.97 7.42
CA LYS A 41 -11.14 8.97 6.34
C LYS A 41 -12.10 10.18 6.46
N ALA A 42 -12.72 10.42 7.62
CA ALA A 42 -13.67 11.51 7.81
C ALA A 42 -13.04 12.91 7.70
N ASN A 43 -11.71 13.01 7.82
CA ASN A 43 -10.95 14.23 7.62
C ASN A 43 -10.71 14.58 6.13
N ARG A 44 -11.07 13.69 5.19
CA ARG A 44 -10.92 13.93 3.74
C ARG A 44 -12.07 14.79 3.21
N THR A 45 -11.85 16.10 3.13
CA THR A 45 -12.86 17.08 2.68
C THR A 45 -12.69 17.51 1.22
N SER A 46 -11.57 17.20 0.58
CA SER A 46 -11.30 17.60 -0.80
C SER A 46 -12.22 16.89 -1.79
N LYS A 47 -12.81 17.69 -2.69
CA LYS A 47 -13.63 17.18 -3.80
C LYS A 47 -12.75 16.35 -4.75
N ARG A 48 -13.22 15.18 -5.15
CA ARG A 48 -12.54 14.39 -6.20
C ARG A 48 -12.57 15.14 -7.53
N PRO A 49 -11.48 15.08 -8.32
CA PRO A 49 -11.48 15.69 -9.64
C PRO A 49 -12.59 15.14 -10.53
N ASP A 50 -13.29 16.01 -11.25
CA ASP A 50 -14.43 15.62 -12.11
C ASP A 50 -14.00 14.65 -13.24
N ILE A 51 -12.73 14.72 -13.68
CA ILE A 51 -12.16 13.84 -14.71
C ILE A 51 -12.00 12.37 -14.23
N LEU A 52 -12.05 12.11 -12.93
CA LEU A 52 -11.74 10.78 -12.37
C LEU A 52 -12.69 9.70 -12.92
N GLY A 53 -13.98 10.00 -13.06
CA GLY A 53 -14.95 9.08 -13.65
C GLY A 53 -14.62 8.71 -15.10
N GLY A 54 -14.18 9.67 -15.89
CA GLY A 54 -13.72 9.43 -17.27
C GLY A 54 -12.46 8.56 -17.32
N LEU A 55 -11.52 8.76 -16.40
CA LEU A 55 -10.31 7.93 -16.30
C LEU A 55 -10.65 6.50 -15.87
N HIS A 56 -11.54 6.31 -14.92
CA HIS A 56 -12.01 4.98 -14.54
C HIS A 56 -12.63 4.22 -15.71
N ASN A 57 -13.50 4.89 -16.49
CA ASN A 57 -14.09 4.26 -17.69
C ASN A 57 -13.01 3.93 -18.72
N LEU A 58 -12.03 4.82 -18.94
CA LEU A 58 -10.93 4.57 -19.85
C LEU A 58 -10.14 3.32 -19.44
N VAL A 59 -9.81 3.20 -18.15
CA VAL A 59 -9.12 2.01 -17.62
C VAL A 59 -9.97 0.77 -17.81
N LYS A 60 -11.23 0.80 -17.39
CA LYS A 60 -12.15 -0.35 -17.44
C LYS A 60 -12.36 -0.91 -18.84
N PHE A 61 -12.35 -0.06 -19.87
CA PHE A 61 -12.63 -0.49 -21.24
C PHE A 61 -11.39 -0.77 -22.09
N ASN A 62 -10.20 -0.32 -21.65
CA ASN A 62 -9.00 -0.42 -22.49
C ASN A 62 -7.85 -1.21 -21.86
N TYR A 63 -7.99 -1.61 -20.59
CA TYR A 63 -6.92 -2.30 -19.87
C TYR A 63 -7.49 -3.43 -19.01
N ASP A 64 -6.68 -4.43 -18.77
CA ASP A 64 -6.99 -5.45 -17.76
C ASP A 64 -7.11 -4.79 -16.40
N SER A 65 -8.28 -4.95 -15.78
CA SER A 65 -8.60 -4.25 -14.55
C SER A 65 -9.50 -5.06 -13.64
N ILE A 66 -9.18 -5.04 -12.33
CA ILE A 66 -9.96 -5.68 -11.28
C ILE A 66 -10.59 -4.61 -10.41
N TRP A 67 -11.89 -4.74 -10.17
CA TRP A 67 -12.70 -3.79 -9.43
C TRP A 67 -13.29 -4.49 -8.20
N GLY A 68 -12.76 -4.15 -7.02
CA GLY A 68 -13.29 -4.65 -5.76
C GLY A 68 -14.63 -4.00 -5.40
N ASP A 69 -15.58 -4.80 -4.96
CA ASP A 69 -16.84 -4.31 -4.39
C ASP A 69 -16.81 -4.37 -2.87
N GLY A 70 -17.21 -3.29 -2.21
CA GLY A 70 -17.19 -3.18 -0.75
C GLY A 70 -15.80 -3.14 -0.11
N VAL A 71 -14.72 -3.06 -0.90
CA VAL A 71 -13.32 -3.04 -0.46
C VAL A 71 -12.56 -1.87 -1.08
N GLU A 72 -11.41 -1.53 -0.53
CA GLU A 72 -10.52 -0.50 -1.08
C GLU A 72 -9.57 -1.08 -2.14
N THR A 73 -8.93 -0.21 -2.90
CA THR A 73 -7.92 -0.61 -3.89
C THR A 73 -6.79 -1.43 -3.25
N ASP A 74 -6.41 -1.06 -2.02
CA ASP A 74 -5.33 -1.73 -1.29
C ASP A 74 -5.67 -3.18 -0.94
N ASP A 75 -6.95 -3.48 -0.67
CA ASP A 75 -7.42 -4.85 -0.44
C ASP A 75 -7.35 -5.69 -1.72
N VAL A 76 -7.71 -5.09 -2.86
CA VAL A 76 -7.59 -5.76 -4.18
C VAL A 76 -6.14 -6.08 -4.49
N VAL A 77 -5.25 -5.10 -4.32
CA VAL A 77 -3.81 -5.29 -4.55
C VAL A 77 -3.24 -6.34 -3.61
N ALA A 78 -3.60 -6.32 -2.32
CA ALA A 78 -3.13 -7.29 -1.34
C ALA A 78 -3.55 -8.72 -1.70
N THR A 79 -4.79 -8.90 -2.17
CA THR A 79 -5.31 -10.20 -2.60
C THR A 79 -4.52 -10.73 -3.80
N LEU A 80 -4.39 -9.93 -4.85
CA LEU A 80 -3.66 -10.31 -6.05
C LEU A 80 -2.17 -10.57 -5.77
N TRP A 81 -1.54 -9.73 -4.95
CA TRP A 81 -0.18 -9.94 -4.50
C TRP A 81 -0.02 -11.30 -3.80
N ALA A 82 -0.93 -11.61 -2.87
CA ALA A 82 -0.85 -12.87 -2.13
C ALA A 82 -1.06 -14.09 -3.04
N GLU A 83 -1.99 -14.02 -3.98
CA GLU A 83 -2.25 -15.09 -4.96
C GLU A 83 -1.03 -15.31 -5.89
N GLU A 84 -0.45 -14.23 -6.38
CA GLU A 84 0.68 -14.30 -7.30
C GLU A 84 1.95 -14.78 -6.60
N VAL A 85 2.24 -14.24 -5.43
CA VAL A 85 3.40 -14.65 -4.62
C VAL A 85 3.30 -16.13 -4.21
N ALA A 86 2.10 -16.61 -3.88
CA ALA A 86 1.90 -18.02 -3.56
C ALA A 86 2.19 -18.97 -4.74
N LYS A 87 2.01 -18.51 -5.98
CA LYS A 87 2.26 -19.31 -7.20
C LYS A 87 3.71 -19.21 -7.66
N ASN A 88 4.25 -17.99 -7.69
CA ASN A 88 5.47 -17.67 -8.45
C ASN A 88 6.56 -17.01 -7.58
N GLY A 89 6.28 -16.73 -6.31
CA GLY A 89 7.23 -16.14 -5.36
C GLY A 89 7.24 -14.61 -5.38
N VAL A 90 7.93 -14.01 -4.42
CA VAL A 90 7.91 -12.55 -4.18
C VAL A 90 8.55 -11.73 -5.31
N ASP A 91 9.38 -12.32 -6.12
CA ASP A 91 10.04 -11.65 -7.23
C ASP A 91 9.19 -11.57 -8.50
N SER A 92 8.01 -12.22 -8.53
CA SER A 92 7.07 -12.17 -9.65
C SER A 92 6.20 -10.91 -9.68
N VAL A 93 6.17 -10.12 -8.59
CA VAL A 93 5.25 -8.99 -8.45
C VAL A 93 5.99 -7.66 -8.43
N ILE A 94 5.49 -6.72 -9.25
CA ILE A 94 5.84 -5.31 -9.17
C ILE A 94 4.58 -4.53 -8.80
N ILE A 95 4.56 -3.88 -7.63
CA ILE A 95 3.50 -2.94 -7.28
C ILE A 95 3.92 -1.55 -7.75
N MET A 96 3.16 -0.99 -8.68
CA MET A 96 3.37 0.36 -9.21
C MET A 96 2.42 1.35 -8.54
N SER A 97 2.94 2.16 -7.62
CA SER A 97 2.14 3.13 -6.85
C SER A 97 2.98 4.29 -6.33
N ILE A 98 2.31 5.37 -5.91
CA ILE A 98 2.90 6.44 -5.09
C ILE A 98 2.56 6.27 -3.61
N ASP A 99 1.72 5.31 -3.28
CA ASP A 99 1.31 5.07 -1.90
C ASP A 99 2.38 4.25 -1.17
N LYS A 100 2.89 4.84 -0.08
CA LYS A 100 3.93 4.22 0.76
C LYS A 100 3.46 2.95 1.47
N ASP A 101 2.15 2.78 1.64
CA ASP A 101 1.59 1.68 2.41
C ASP A 101 1.79 0.34 1.71
N TYR A 102 1.97 0.34 0.39
CA TYR A 102 2.38 -0.86 -0.35
C TYR A 102 3.80 -1.36 -0.01
N LYS A 103 4.63 -0.58 0.67
CA LYS A 103 5.92 -1.05 1.21
C LYS A 103 5.77 -2.00 2.41
N GLN A 104 4.55 -2.39 2.75
CA GLN A 104 4.24 -3.47 3.69
C GLN A 104 4.17 -4.85 3.00
N PHE A 105 4.33 -4.90 1.68
CA PHE A 105 4.38 -6.14 0.91
C PHE A 105 5.82 -6.40 0.45
N PRO A 106 6.40 -7.58 0.72
CA PRO A 106 7.67 -7.98 0.10
C PRO A 106 7.45 -8.21 -1.40
N CYS A 107 7.98 -7.31 -2.22
CA CYS A 107 7.83 -7.32 -3.68
C CYS A 107 8.79 -6.32 -4.31
N TRP A 108 8.79 -6.22 -5.63
CA TRP A 108 9.32 -5.04 -6.30
C TRP A 108 8.30 -3.90 -6.23
N PHE A 109 8.73 -2.72 -5.82
CA PHE A 109 7.90 -1.53 -5.70
C PHE A 109 8.41 -0.43 -6.62
N TYR A 110 7.57 0.03 -7.55
CA TYR A 110 7.88 1.16 -8.41
C TYR A 110 7.15 2.41 -7.95
N ASP A 111 7.91 3.35 -7.34
CA ASP A 111 7.40 4.68 -6.99
C ASP A 111 7.46 5.59 -8.23
N TYR A 112 6.33 5.77 -8.91
CA TYR A 112 6.25 6.61 -10.10
C TYR A 112 6.10 8.10 -9.79
N ASN A 113 6.25 8.53 -8.54
CA ASN A 113 6.31 9.94 -8.19
C ASN A 113 7.44 10.60 -8.99
N TYR A 114 7.11 11.71 -9.69
CA TYR A 114 8.04 12.40 -10.59
C TYR A 114 9.37 12.81 -9.96
N LYS A 115 9.42 12.94 -8.62
CA LYS A 115 10.63 13.26 -7.86
C LYS A 115 11.48 12.04 -7.53
N LYS A 116 10.92 10.84 -7.62
CA LYS A 116 11.61 9.60 -7.22
C LYS A 116 11.87 8.72 -8.42
N ARG A 117 10.83 8.24 -9.09
CA ARG A 117 10.90 7.30 -10.22
C ARG A 117 11.92 6.19 -9.96
N GLU A 118 11.72 5.45 -8.89
CA GLU A 118 12.64 4.40 -8.50
C GLU A 118 11.95 3.05 -8.42
N LEU A 119 12.63 2.01 -8.91
CA LEU A 119 12.25 0.62 -8.70
C LEU A 119 13.11 0.06 -7.57
N VAL A 120 12.49 -0.34 -6.48
CA VAL A 120 13.18 -0.86 -5.29
C VAL A 120 12.60 -2.22 -4.89
N LYS A 121 13.46 -3.10 -4.40
CA LYS A 121 13.03 -4.37 -3.83
C LYS A 121 12.75 -4.16 -2.34
N ILE A 122 11.52 -4.45 -1.91
CA ILE A 122 11.12 -4.45 -0.51
C ILE A 122 11.35 -5.85 0.04
N SER A 123 12.24 -5.98 1.00
CA SER A 123 12.49 -7.26 1.68
C SER A 123 11.37 -7.60 2.65
N GLU A 124 11.26 -8.87 3.05
CA GLU A 124 10.31 -9.32 4.07
C GLU A 124 10.54 -8.58 5.40
N GLU A 125 11.79 -8.41 5.81
CA GLU A 125 12.13 -7.67 7.01
C GLU A 125 11.69 -6.20 6.95
N GLU A 126 11.90 -5.54 5.81
CA GLU A 126 11.46 -4.15 5.61
C GLU A 126 9.94 -4.04 5.61
N ALA A 127 9.25 -4.96 4.93
CA ALA A 127 7.79 -5.00 4.87
C ALA A 127 7.18 -5.17 6.26
N LEU A 128 7.65 -6.12 7.04
CA LEU A 128 7.23 -6.34 8.43
C LEU A 128 7.52 -5.13 9.33
N ASN A 129 8.69 -4.53 9.22
CA ASN A 129 9.03 -3.33 9.98
C ASN A 129 8.10 -2.15 9.63
N ASN A 130 7.76 -1.97 8.36
CA ASN A 130 6.81 -0.94 7.92
C ASN A 130 5.41 -1.21 8.49
N PHE A 131 4.93 -2.44 8.41
CA PHE A 131 3.62 -2.85 8.94
C PHE A 131 3.50 -2.60 10.45
N TYR A 132 4.43 -3.15 11.25
CA TYR A 132 4.39 -2.98 12.71
C TYR A 132 4.64 -1.54 13.14
N SER A 133 5.44 -0.78 12.39
CA SER A 133 5.60 0.65 12.64
C SER A 133 4.30 1.42 12.45
N GLN A 134 3.52 1.10 11.41
CA GLN A 134 2.23 1.74 11.17
C GLN A 134 1.22 1.37 12.26
N MET A 135 1.24 0.16 12.78
CA MET A 135 0.41 -0.22 13.93
C MET A 135 0.66 0.67 15.16
N ILE A 136 1.89 1.17 15.36
CA ILE A 136 2.20 2.07 16.48
C ILE A 136 1.86 3.53 16.16
N VAL A 137 2.25 3.97 14.96
CA VAL A 137 2.13 5.39 14.55
C VAL A 137 0.70 5.74 14.15
N GLY A 138 -0.06 4.78 13.63
CA GLY A 138 -1.34 5.01 12.98
C GLY A 138 -1.18 5.66 11.60
N ASP A 139 -2.28 6.15 11.05
CA ASP A 139 -2.32 6.88 9.80
C ASP A 139 -3.19 8.14 9.90
N THR A 140 -2.55 9.30 9.81
CA THR A 140 -3.25 10.59 9.87
C THR A 140 -4.05 10.88 8.62
N ALA A 141 -3.66 10.34 7.46
CA ALA A 141 -4.39 10.50 6.21
C ALA A 141 -5.73 9.76 6.26
N ASP A 142 -5.78 8.66 6.98
CA ASP A 142 -6.97 7.83 7.18
C ASP A 142 -7.70 8.12 8.50
N ASN A 143 -7.22 9.13 9.24
CA ASN A 143 -7.74 9.49 10.55
C ASN A 143 -7.65 8.35 11.58
N ILE A 144 -6.64 7.50 11.45
CA ILE A 144 -6.35 6.41 12.40
C ILE A 144 -5.32 6.90 13.41
N LYS A 145 -5.75 7.03 14.66
CA LYS A 145 -4.89 7.40 15.78
C LYS A 145 -4.71 6.19 16.67
N VAL A 146 -3.45 5.83 16.92
CA VAL A 146 -3.11 4.66 17.74
C VAL A 146 -2.32 5.12 18.97
N CYS A 147 -1.11 4.70 19.18
CA CYS A 147 -0.34 5.00 20.38
C CYS A 147 0.04 6.48 20.45
N LYS A 148 -0.77 7.30 21.12
CA LYS A 148 -0.53 8.74 21.25
C LYS A 148 0.84 9.02 21.87
N GLY A 149 1.63 9.89 21.22
CA GLY A 149 2.97 10.26 21.67
C GLY A 149 4.09 9.37 21.12
N TYR A 150 3.77 8.28 20.43
CA TYR A 150 4.73 7.36 19.84
C TYR A 150 4.76 7.53 18.33
N GLY A 151 5.73 8.28 17.82
CA GLY A 151 5.88 8.55 16.39
C GLY A 151 6.86 7.60 15.69
N LYS A 152 7.11 7.85 14.39
CA LYS A 152 7.97 7.03 13.53
C LYS A 152 9.36 6.80 14.10
N ALA A 153 10.00 7.82 14.67
CA ALA A 153 11.34 7.69 15.27
C ALA A 153 11.35 6.70 16.45
N TYR A 154 10.29 6.69 17.25
CA TYR A 154 10.13 5.71 18.32
C TYR A 154 9.95 4.29 17.78
N ALA A 155 9.09 4.10 16.80
CA ALA A 155 8.86 2.79 16.19
C ALA A 155 10.15 2.21 15.59
N LEU A 156 10.90 3.02 14.85
CA LEU A 156 12.21 2.62 14.30
C LEU A 156 13.20 2.20 15.40
N LYS A 157 13.27 2.94 16.50
CA LYS A 157 14.13 2.60 17.64
C LYS A 157 13.66 1.31 18.31
N LEU A 158 12.35 1.13 18.49
CA LEU A 158 11.77 -0.05 19.14
C LEU A 158 12.08 -1.33 18.35
N PHE A 159 12.02 -1.26 17.02
CA PHE A 159 12.16 -2.44 16.16
C PHE A 159 13.59 -2.70 15.66
N LYS A 160 14.53 -1.78 15.88
CA LYS A 160 15.91 -1.84 15.38
C LYS A 160 16.59 -3.19 15.53
N ASP A 161 16.39 -3.85 16.68
CA ASP A 161 17.04 -5.13 16.99
C ASP A 161 16.07 -6.34 16.88
N SER A 162 14.95 -6.17 16.18
CA SER A 162 13.99 -7.24 15.98
C SER A 162 14.46 -8.14 14.83
N LYS A 163 14.74 -9.42 15.15
CA LYS A 163 15.24 -10.41 14.18
C LYS A 163 14.17 -11.40 13.70
N SER A 164 12.94 -11.23 14.14
CA SER A 164 11.82 -12.10 13.77
C SER A 164 10.50 -11.35 13.93
N GLU A 165 9.49 -11.79 13.21
CA GLU A 165 8.13 -11.25 13.34
C GLU A 165 7.61 -11.41 14.77
N PHE A 166 7.89 -12.54 15.43
CA PHE A 166 7.54 -12.74 16.84
C PHE A 166 8.09 -11.66 17.77
N SER A 167 9.30 -11.17 17.51
CA SER A 167 9.89 -10.06 18.26
C SER A 167 9.11 -8.74 18.02
N LEU A 168 8.70 -8.47 16.78
CA LEU A 168 7.88 -7.31 16.41
C LEU A 168 6.52 -7.37 17.10
N ILE A 169 5.82 -8.51 17.03
CA ILE A 169 4.55 -8.76 17.71
C ILE A 169 4.70 -8.51 19.23
N SER A 170 5.69 -9.11 19.86
CA SER A 170 5.89 -9.02 21.32
C SER A 170 6.13 -7.58 21.76
N LYS A 171 6.95 -6.81 21.02
CA LYS A 171 7.24 -5.41 21.33
C LYS A 171 6.00 -4.53 21.11
N THR A 172 5.26 -4.75 20.03
CA THR A 172 4.01 -4.04 19.75
C THR A 172 2.97 -4.31 20.84
N TYR A 173 2.77 -5.56 21.21
CA TYR A 173 1.83 -5.97 22.26
C TYR A 173 2.17 -5.33 23.62
N ARG A 174 3.45 -5.34 24.01
CA ARG A 174 3.89 -4.71 25.27
C ARG A 174 3.62 -3.21 25.28
N LEU A 175 3.85 -2.52 24.15
CA LEU A 175 3.54 -1.10 24.03
C LEU A 175 2.04 -0.85 24.13
N TYR A 176 1.21 -1.65 23.45
CA TYR A 176 -0.25 -1.54 23.54
C TYR A 176 -0.74 -1.75 24.98
N LYS A 177 -0.19 -2.76 25.68
CA LYS A 177 -0.48 -2.95 27.10
C LYS A 177 -0.09 -1.77 27.98
N GLN A 178 1.04 -1.14 27.68
CA GLN A 178 1.48 0.06 28.42
C GLN A 178 0.56 1.26 28.18
N VAL A 179 0.04 1.41 26.97
CA VAL A 179 -0.76 2.58 26.57
C VAL A 179 -2.23 2.43 26.95
N TYR A 180 -2.76 1.21 26.88
CA TYR A 180 -4.20 0.97 27.03
C TYR A 180 -4.59 0.12 28.25
N GLY A 181 -3.63 -0.47 28.94
CA GLY A 181 -3.84 -1.35 30.11
C GLY A 181 -3.84 -2.81 29.72
#